data_16f0be7a3c9d50925f752ec3daba787d
#
_entry.id   16f0be7a3c9d50925f752ec3daba787d
#
_cell.length_a   1.000
_cell.length_b   1.000
_cell.length_c   1.000
_cell.angle_alpha   90.00
_cell.angle_beta   90.00
_cell.angle_gamma   90.00
#
_symmetry.space_group_name_H-M   'P 1'
#
loop_
_entity.id
_entity.type
_entity.pdbx_description
1 polymer ?
#
loop_
_entity_poly.entity_id
_entity_poly.type
_entity_poly.pdbx_seq_one_letter_code
_entity_poly.pdbx_strand_id
1 'polypeptide(L)'
;MNYSIKIFKTKNQERSTKAYASVTFNKCFVVTGITVRENKNGELFVSMPSYKSKSVDDKGKPVYKEYCNPTTKEFRDELYGNILKNFKE
;
A
#
# COMPACT_ATOMS: atom_id res chain seq x y z
N MET A 1 16.15 8.26 -5.24
CA MET A 1 15.74 7.11 -6.07
C MET A 1 14.67 7.54 -7.04
N ASN A 2 14.80 7.17 -8.29
CA ASN A 2 13.82 7.53 -9.32
C ASN A 2 12.71 6.48 -9.40
N TYR A 3 11.45 6.92 -9.28
CA TYR A 3 10.32 6.01 -9.40
C TYR A 3 9.09 6.76 -9.94
N SER A 4 8.15 6.00 -10.49
CA SER A 4 6.88 6.54 -10.97
C SER A 4 5.73 5.73 -10.39
N ILE A 5 4.59 6.39 -10.19
CA ILE A 5 3.42 5.81 -9.53
C ILE A 5 2.24 5.81 -10.48
N LYS A 6 1.53 4.68 -10.57
CA LYS A 6 0.25 4.59 -11.27
C LYS A 6 -0.84 4.20 -10.28
N ILE A 7 -1.97 4.87 -10.35
CA ILE A 7 -3.12 4.64 -9.48
C ILE A 7 -4.29 4.11 -10.29
N PHE A 8 -4.88 3.02 -9.80
CA PHE A 8 -6.08 2.42 -10.41
C PHE A 8 -7.18 2.45 -9.37
N LYS A 9 -8.10 3.41 -9.46
CA LYS A 9 -9.20 3.54 -8.51
C LYS A 9 -10.18 2.40 -8.68
N THR A 10 -10.69 1.88 -7.56
CA THR A 10 -11.70 0.83 -7.59
C THR A 10 -13.05 1.40 -8.03
N LYS A 11 -13.89 0.55 -8.62
CA LYS A 11 -15.23 0.98 -9.04
C LYS A 11 -16.14 1.26 -7.85
N ASN A 12 -15.99 0.50 -6.78
CA ASN A 12 -16.81 0.65 -5.58
C ASN A 12 -16.03 1.39 -4.50
N GLN A 13 -16.23 2.70 -4.42
CA GLN A 13 -15.56 3.55 -3.44
C GLN A 13 -16.14 3.45 -2.04
N GLU A 14 -17.19 2.66 -1.84
CA GLU A 14 -17.75 2.41 -0.52
C GLU A 14 -16.96 1.36 0.25
N ARG A 15 -16.15 0.56 -0.42
CA ARG A 15 -15.29 -0.43 0.22
C ARG A 15 -14.09 0.24 0.88
N SER A 16 -13.47 -0.47 1.83
CA SER A 16 -12.27 0.01 2.49
C SER A 16 -11.09 0.18 1.52
N THR A 17 -10.99 -0.69 0.50
CA THR A 17 -9.97 -0.56 -0.53
C THR A 17 -10.43 0.43 -1.58
N LYS A 18 -9.77 1.58 -1.65
CA LYS A 18 -10.16 2.68 -2.55
C LYS A 18 -9.42 2.62 -3.88
N ALA A 19 -8.22 2.10 -3.91
CA ALA A 19 -7.43 2.04 -5.13
C ALA A 19 -6.32 1.03 -5.01
N TYR A 20 -5.79 0.63 -6.17
CA TYR A 20 -4.56 -0.15 -6.26
C TYR A 20 -3.49 0.73 -6.87
N ALA A 21 -2.27 0.56 -6.43
CA ALA A 21 -1.15 1.33 -6.95
C ALA A 21 -0.05 0.40 -7.44
N SER A 22 0.67 0.85 -8.46
CA SER A 22 1.91 0.22 -8.85
C SER A 22 3.01 1.28 -8.87
N VAL A 23 4.21 0.89 -8.47
CA VAL A 23 5.36 1.78 -8.43
C VAL A 23 6.48 1.16 -9.24
N THR A 24 6.98 1.87 -10.23
CA THR A 24 8.09 1.42 -11.06
C THR A 24 9.35 2.16 -10.64
N PHE A 25 10.35 1.40 -10.22
CA PHE A 25 11.63 1.95 -9.75
C PHE A 25 12.67 1.92 -10.87
N ASN A 26 13.31 3.05 -11.08
CA ASN A 26 14.40 3.20 -12.08
C ASN A 26 14.01 2.67 -13.46
N LYS A 27 12.73 2.75 -13.81
CA LYS A 27 12.17 2.30 -15.10
C LYS A 27 12.37 0.80 -15.39
N CYS A 28 12.78 0.02 -14.39
CA CYS A 28 13.13 -1.39 -14.62
C CYS A 28 12.61 -2.37 -13.58
N PHE A 29 12.00 -1.90 -12.49
CA PHE A 29 11.48 -2.79 -11.45
C PHE A 29 10.14 -2.28 -10.97
N VAL A 30 9.09 -3.09 -11.07
CA VAL A 30 7.73 -2.68 -10.68
C VAL A 30 7.25 -3.48 -9.48
N VAL A 31 6.63 -2.77 -8.53
CA VAL A 31 5.91 -3.39 -7.42
C VAL A 31 4.41 -3.14 -7.65
N THR A 32 3.64 -4.21 -7.74
CA THR A 32 2.19 -4.14 -7.95
C THR A 32 1.45 -4.63 -6.71
N GLY A 33 0.16 -4.37 -6.64
CA GLY A 33 -0.65 -4.87 -5.53
C GLY A 33 -0.60 -4.00 -4.28
N ILE A 34 -0.02 -2.80 -4.38
CA ILE A 34 -0.08 -1.81 -3.31
C ILE A 34 -1.51 -1.29 -3.26
N THR A 35 -2.07 -1.14 -2.06
CA THR A 35 -3.45 -0.68 -1.90
C THR A 35 -3.52 0.64 -1.16
N VAL A 36 -4.48 1.48 -1.57
CA VAL A 36 -4.89 2.68 -0.82
C VAL A 36 -6.20 2.32 -0.14
N ARG A 37 -6.23 2.38 1.18
CA ARG A 37 -7.36 1.93 1.98
C ARG A 37 -7.82 3.03 2.93
N GLU A 38 -9.06 2.91 3.38
CA GLU A 38 -9.64 3.84 4.35
C GLU A 38 -10.01 3.05 5.61
N ASN A 39 -9.60 3.57 6.78
CA ASN A 39 -9.95 2.93 8.04
C ASN A 39 -11.34 3.38 8.52
N LYS A 40 -11.75 2.88 9.69
CA LYS A 40 -13.08 3.19 10.25
C LYS A 40 -13.26 4.67 10.57
N ASN A 41 -12.17 5.40 10.76
CA ASN A 41 -12.20 6.83 11.07
C ASN A 41 -12.20 7.71 9.81
N GLY A 42 -12.22 7.10 8.63
CA GLY A 42 -12.17 7.85 7.38
C GLY A 42 -10.78 8.27 6.96
N GLU A 43 -9.74 7.76 7.61
CA GLU A 43 -8.38 8.10 7.27
C GLU A 43 -7.83 7.18 6.19
N LEU A 44 -7.16 7.76 5.20
CA LEU A 44 -6.54 7.00 4.13
C LEU A 44 -5.14 6.55 4.53
N PHE A 45 -4.80 5.33 4.17
CA PHE A 45 -3.45 4.81 4.38
C PHE A 45 -3.05 3.88 3.24
N VAL A 46 -1.74 3.69 3.10
CA VAL A 46 -1.17 2.81 2.08
C VAL A 46 -0.75 1.50 2.70
N SER A 47 -1.06 0.40 2.03
CA SER A 47 -0.66 -0.93 2.47
C SER A 47 0.13 -1.62 1.36
N MET A 48 1.28 -2.18 1.72
CA MET A 48 2.09 -2.96 0.78
C MET A 48 1.43 -4.31 0.50
N PRO A 49 1.75 -4.96 -0.63
CA PRO A 49 1.22 -6.30 -0.89
C PRO A 49 1.63 -7.25 0.22
N SER A 50 0.65 -7.96 0.78
CA SER A 50 0.87 -8.79 1.96
C SER A 50 0.07 -10.08 1.84
N TYR A 51 0.38 -11.01 2.72
CA TYR A 51 -0.29 -12.31 2.77
C TYR A 51 -0.55 -12.70 4.22
N LYS A 52 -1.57 -13.54 4.41
CA LYS A 52 -1.90 -14.10 5.71
C LYS A 52 -0.90 -15.21 6.02
N SER A 53 -0.09 -15.03 7.05
CA SER A 53 0.88 -16.05 7.44
C SER A 53 0.22 -17.16 8.25
N LYS A 54 0.96 -18.24 8.48
CA LYS A 54 0.50 -19.36 9.32
C LYS A 54 0.63 -19.05 10.80
N SER A 55 1.33 -17.95 11.15
CA SER A 55 1.51 -17.55 12.54
C SER A 55 0.28 -16.83 13.06
N VAL A 56 0.08 -16.89 14.36
CA VAL A 56 -0.98 -16.15 15.06
C VAL A 56 -0.35 -15.28 16.14
N ASP A 57 -1.01 -14.17 16.47
CA ASP A 57 -0.54 -13.30 17.55
C ASP A 57 -1.01 -13.84 18.91
N ASP A 58 -0.72 -13.10 19.98
CA ASP A 58 -1.09 -13.49 21.35
C ASP A 58 -2.61 -13.61 21.54
N LYS A 59 -3.38 -12.99 20.68
CA LYS A 59 -4.85 -13.02 20.73
C LYS A 59 -5.44 -14.08 19.78
N GLY A 60 -4.60 -14.87 19.13
CA GLY A 60 -5.04 -15.89 18.19
C GLY A 60 -5.44 -15.39 16.83
N LYS A 61 -5.17 -14.12 16.53
CA LYS A 61 -5.49 -13.54 15.23
C LYS A 61 -4.36 -13.80 14.23
N PRO A 62 -4.69 -13.99 12.93
CA PRO A 62 -3.66 -14.20 11.92
C PRO A 62 -2.70 -13.01 11.84
N VAL A 63 -1.42 -13.29 11.66
CA VAL A 63 -0.40 -12.27 11.42
C VAL A 63 -0.21 -12.15 9.92
N TYR A 64 -0.32 -10.90 9.41
CA TYR A 64 -0.08 -10.61 8.00
C TYR A 64 1.36 -10.19 7.80
N LYS A 65 1.98 -10.68 6.75
CA LYS A 65 3.36 -10.33 6.40
C LYS A 65 3.38 -9.72 5.01
N GLU A 66 4.21 -8.71 4.85
CA GLU A 66 4.36 -8.02 3.56
C GLU A 66 5.33 -8.77 2.67
N TYR A 67 4.99 -8.90 1.37
CA TYR A 67 5.91 -9.47 0.39
C TYR A 67 7.12 -8.57 0.18
N CYS A 68 6.92 -7.26 0.28
CA CYS A 68 7.98 -6.27 0.13
C CYS A 68 7.62 -5.03 0.93
N ASN A 69 8.62 -4.28 1.35
CA ASN A 69 8.37 -3.06 2.12
C ASN A 69 9.55 -2.11 2.01
N PRO A 70 9.33 -0.80 2.23
CA PRO A 70 10.45 0.13 2.37
C PRO A 70 11.26 -0.20 3.61
N THR A 71 12.58 -0.13 3.49
CA THR A 71 13.48 -0.53 4.58
C THR A 71 13.78 0.60 5.55
N THR A 72 13.52 1.86 5.16
CA THR A 72 13.73 3.01 6.04
C THR A 72 12.42 3.76 6.23
N LYS A 73 12.29 4.40 7.39
CA LYS A 73 11.12 5.20 7.69
C LYS A 73 11.03 6.42 6.77
N GLU A 74 12.16 7.04 6.48
CA GLU A 74 12.18 8.21 5.59
C GLU A 74 11.63 7.87 4.21
N PHE A 75 12.08 6.77 3.63
CA PHE A 75 11.60 6.38 2.31
C PHE A 75 10.15 5.94 2.35
N ARG A 76 9.74 5.25 3.43
CA ARG A 76 8.33 4.85 3.59
C ARG A 76 7.41 6.07 3.61
N ASP A 77 7.76 7.07 4.41
CA ASP A 77 6.95 8.28 4.52
C ASP A 77 6.88 9.03 3.20
N GLU A 78 8.00 9.12 2.48
CA GLU A 78 8.04 9.75 1.16
C GLU A 78 7.17 8.99 0.15
N LEU A 79 7.35 7.69 0.05
CA LEU A 79 6.64 6.87 -0.94
C LEU A 79 5.14 6.85 -0.66
N TYR A 80 4.75 6.59 0.59
CA TYR A 80 3.34 6.52 0.96
C TYR A 80 2.68 7.88 0.79
N GLY A 81 3.36 8.96 1.15
CA GLY A 81 2.86 10.31 0.95
C GLY A 81 2.62 10.61 -0.52
N ASN A 82 3.55 10.21 -1.39
CA ASN A 82 3.41 10.44 -2.83
C ASN A 82 2.28 9.59 -3.43
N ILE A 83 2.10 8.35 -2.97
CA ILE A 83 1.00 7.51 -3.42
C ILE A 83 -0.34 8.15 -3.06
N LEU A 84 -0.49 8.62 -1.82
CA LEU A 84 -1.73 9.27 -1.38
C LEU A 84 -1.98 10.57 -2.15
N LYS A 85 -0.93 11.34 -2.42
CA LYS A 85 -1.05 12.56 -3.21
C LYS A 85 -1.54 12.25 -4.62
N ASN A 86 -0.99 11.23 -5.27
CA ASN A 86 -1.43 10.83 -6.60
C ASN A 86 -2.86 10.32 -6.58
N PHE A 87 -3.26 9.62 -5.53
CA PHE A 87 -4.64 9.14 -5.39
C PHE A 87 -5.64 10.30 -5.31
N LYS A 88 -5.27 11.38 -4.63
CA LYS A 88 -6.16 12.54 -4.43
C LYS A 88 -6.27 13.44 -5.65
N GLU A 89 -5.37 13.31 -6.60
CA GLU A 89 -5.39 14.11 -7.83
C GLU A 89 -6.42 13.66 -8.86
#